data_d77b31fa3f10da25b2bbf05f56ae3956
#
_entry.id   d77b31fa3f10da25b2bbf05f56ae3956
#
_cell.length_a   1.000
_cell.length_b   1.000
_cell.length_c   1.000
_cell.angle_alpha   90.00
_cell.angle_beta   90.00
_cell.angle_gamma   90.00
#
_symmetry.space_group_name_H-M   'P 1'
#
loop_
_entity.id
_entity.type
_entity.pdbx_description
1 polymer ?
#
loop_
_entity_poly.entity_id
_entity_poly.type
_entity_poly.pdbx_seq_one_letter_code
_entity_poly.pdbx_strand_id
1 'polypeptide(L)'
;MADTLQNLMAAFNGESNASAKYAVYSEKAKADGYLAVAALFAAASNAESLHAARHARVIKSLGGEAKAEIGTYVGKDIQDMLKEAIAGETEEFTEMYPGFIAEAEAAGQKAAVASFKGAMEAEIVHAKLYTEALNNLDAWKAKRSFFVCTICGWTEADNAPEKCPICNVPSDKFAEF
;
A
#
# COMPACT_ATOMS: atom_id res chain seq x y z
N MET A 1 18.55 15.79 7.85
CA MET A 1 17.51 15.38 8.85
C MET A 1 16.17 16.02 8.56
N ALA A 2 16.11 17.31 8.21
CA ALA A 2 14.85 17.96 7.83
C ALA A 2 14.17 17.28 6.64
N ASP A 3 14.93 16.96 5.62
CA ASP A 3 14.41 16.36 4.38
C ASP A 3 13.84 14.95 4.60
N THR A 4 14.51 14.09 5.36
CA THR A 4 13.99 12.76 5.70
C THR A 4 12.69 12.83 6.50
N LEU A 5 12.55 13.76 7.43
CA LEU A 5 11.31 13.95 8.19
C LEU A 5 10.18 14.46 7.29
N GLN A 6 10.47 15.38 6.38
CA GLN A 6 9.49 15.85 5.38
C GLN A 6 9.05 14.74 4.46
N ASN A 7 9.98 13.91 3.96
CA ASN A 7 9.68 12.76 3.12
C ASN A 7 8.80 11.73 3.85
N LEU A 8 9.08 11.46 5.13
CA LEU A 8 8.23 10.59 5.96
C LEU A 8 6.83 11.15 6.13
N MET A 9 6.70 12.47 6.33
CA MET A 9 5.40 13.14 6.44
C MET A 9 4.62 13.08 5.13
N ALA A 10 5.31 13.27 3.99
CA ALA A 10 4.71 13.15 2.67
C ALA A 10 4.23 11.71 2.41
N ALA A 11 5.08 10.70 2.68
CA ALA A 11 4.70 9.31 2.58
C ALA A 11 3.53 8.97 3.50
N PHE A 12 3.57 9.35 4.78
CA PHE A 12 2.47 9.14 5.72
C PHE A 12 1.14 9.72 5.22
N ASN A 13 1.16 10.92 4.65
CA ASN A 13 -0.03 11.54 4.07
C ASN A 13 -0.51 10.78 2.83
N GLY A 14 0.39 10.39 1.93
CA GLY A 14 0.10 9.59 0.73
C GLY A 14 -0.57 8.27 1.09
N GLU A 15 0.06 7.46 1.94
CA GLU A 15 -0.45 6.17 2.41
C GLU A 15 -1.81 6.27 3.11
N SER A 16 -1.98 7.29 3.95
CA SER A 16 -3.27 7.53 4.62
C SER A 16 -4.38 7.85 3.63
N ASN A 17 -4.07 8.60 2.58
CA ASN A 17 -5.00 8.92 1.49
C ASN A 17 -5.26 7.71 0.59
N ALA A 18 -4.24 6.91 0.25
CA ALA A 18 -4.38 5.68 -0.52
C ALA A 18 -5.28 4.68 0.23
N SER A 19 -5.04 4.48 1.54
CA SER A 19 -5.89 3.65 2.38
C SER A 19 -7.36 4.08 2.32
N ALA A 20 -7.66 5.37 2.51
CA ALA A 20 -9.03 5.90 2.44
C ALA A 20 -9.66 5.73 1.05
N LYS A 21 -8.90 6.00 -0.01
CA LYS A 21 -9.33 5.86 -1.40
C LYS A 21 -9.66 4.41 -1.74
N TYR A 22 -8.77 3.48 -1.38
CA TYR A 22 -8.97 2.06 -1.69
C TYR A 22 -10.11 1.43 -0.90
N ALA A 23 -10.40 1.90 0.32
CA ALA A 23 -11.61 1.49 1.04
C ALA A 23 -12.89 1.84 0.25
N VAL A 24 -12.98 3.04 -0.31
CA VAL A 24 -14.10 3.47 -1.16
C VAL A 24 -14.15 2.65 -2.46
N TYR A 25 -13.01 2.37 -3.08
CA TYR A 25 -12.91 1.59 -4.31
C TYR A 25 -13.32 0.12 -4.08
N SER A 26 -12.98 -0.46 -2.93
CA SER A 26 -13.41 -1.79 -2.52
C SER A 26 -14.94 -1.88 -2.48
N GLU A 27 -15.61 -0.97 -1.79
CA GLU A 27 -17.08 -0.95 -1.69
C GLU A 27 -17.74 -0.78 -3.07
N LYS A 28 -17.20 0.09 -3.91
CA LYS A 28 -17.71 0.29 -5.28
C LYS A 28 -17.53 -0.97 -6.14
N ALA A 29 -16.36 -1.59 -6.14
CA ALA A 29 -16.08 -2.81 -6.87
C ALA A 29 -16.99 -3.96 -6.44
N LYS A 30 -17.25 -4.07 -5.12
CA LYS A 30 -18.19 -5.05 -4.56
C LYS A 30 -19.63 -4.81 -5.04
N ALA A 31 -20.09 -3.57 -5.04
CA ALA A 31 -21.42 -3.20 -5.52
C ALA A 31 -21.59 -3.50 -7.02
N ASP A 32 -20.52 -3.36 -7.80
CA ASP A 32 -20.51 -3.65 -9.24
C ASP A 32 -20.30 -5.14 -9.57
N GLY A 33 -20.14 -6.01 -8.55
CA GLY A 33 -19.98 -7.46 -8.72
C GLY A 33 -18.58 -7.95 -9.05
N TYR A 34 -17.55 -7.13 -8.89
CA TYR A 34 -16.14 -7.51 -9.08
C TYR A 34 -15.52 -7.93 -7.74
N LEU A 35 -15.84 -9.15 -7.29
CA LEU A 35 -15.54 -9.59 -5.93
C LEU A 35 -14.03 -9.70 -5.64
N ALA A 36 -13.23 -10.20 -6.59
CA ALA A 36 -11.79 -10.27 -6.43
C ALA A 36 -11.14 -8.86 -6.43
N VAL A 37 -11.65 -7.92 -7.25
CA VAL A 37 -11.16 -6.54 -7.25
C VAL A 37 -11.51 -5.85 -5.92
N ALA A 38 -12.71 -6.10 -5.40
CA ALA A 38 -13.12 -5.58 -4.10
C ALA A 38 -12.20 -6.09 -2.96
N ALA A 39 -11.90 -7.39 -2.95
CA ALA A 39 -10.99 -8.00 -1.99
C ALA A 39 -9.55 -7.44 -2.12
N LEU A 40 -9.06 -7.24 -3.35
CA LEU A 40 -7.75 -6.64 -3.59
C LEU A 40 -7.69 -5.19 -3.05
N PHE A 41 -8.68 -4.36 -3.35
CA PHE A 41 -8.73 -2.99 -2.82
C PHE A 41 -8.87 -2.97 -1.29
N ALA A 42 -9.59 -3.91 -0.68
CA ALA A 42 -9.66 -4.03 0.77
C ALA A 42 -8.30 -4.41 1.38
N ALA A 43 -7.61 -5.38 0.78
CA ALA A 43 -6.27 -5.79 1.17
C ALA A 43 -5.27 -4.64 1.06
N ALA A 44 -5.24 -3.95 -0.08
CA ALA A 44 -4.39 -2.78 -0.28
C ALA A 44 -4.72 -1.66 0.70
N SER A 45 -6.00 -1.31 0.90
CA SER A 45 -6.38 -0.32 1.91
C SER A 45 -5.81 -0.64 3.31
N ASN A 46 -5.81 -1.91 3.70
CA ASN A 46 -5.20 -2.36 4.96
C ASN A 46 -3.68 -2.24 4.91
N ALA A 47 -3.02 -2.64 3.82
CA ALA A 47 -1.58 -2.53 3.63
C ALA A 47 -1.11 -1.08 3.76
N GLU A 48 -1.79 -0.12 3.09
CA GLU A 48 -1.44 1.31 3.16
C GLU A 48 -1.61 1.87 4.58
N SER A 49 -2.63 1.41 5.31
CA SER A 49 -2.77 1.80 6.73
C SER A 49 -1.60 1.33 7.60
N LEU A 50 -1.03 0.16 7.29
CA LEU A 50 0.14 -0.38 7.97
C LEU A 50 1.42 0.36 7.57
N HIS A 51 1.57 0.73 6.29
CA HIS A 51 2.67 1.57 5.82
C HIS A 51 2.63 2.94 6.51
N ALA A 52 1.48 3.62 6.51
CA ALA A 52 1.28 4.87 7.24
C ALA A 52 1.65 4.74 8.72
N ALA A 53 1.19 3.69 9.41
CA ALA A 53 1.52 3.46 10.81
C ALA A 53 3.03 3.23 11.05
N ARG A 54 3.75 2.63 10.10
CA ARG A 54 5.21 2.48 10.17
C ARG A 54 5.92 3.82 9.98
N HIS A 55 5.52 4.62 8.99
CA HIS A 55 6.05 5.97 8.80
C HIS A 55 5.79 6.85 10.02
N ALA A 56 4.58 6.82 10.60
CA ALA A 56 4.24 7.56 11.80
C ALA A 56 5.14 7.23 13.00
N ARG A 57 5.50 5.95 13.18
CA ARG A 57 6.45 5.52 14.24
C ARG A 57 7.84 6.15 14.03
N VAL A 58 8.33 6.19 12.79
CA VAL A 58 9.63 6.80 12.48
C VAL A 58 9.56 8.32 12.64
N ILE A 59 8.50 8.98 12.15
CA ILE A 59 8.25 10.42 12.38
C ILE A 59 8.33 10.75 13.86
N LYS A 60 7.63 10.00 14.70
CA LYS A 60 7.65 10.19 16.16
C LYS A 60 9.06 10.03 16.75
N SER A 61 9.82 9.02 16.28
CA SER A 61 11.19 8.79 16.76
C SER A 61 12.15 9.91 16.40
N LEU A 62 11.85 10.68 15.35
CA LEU A 62 12.59 11.86 14.90
C LEU A 62 12.06 13.16 15.54
N GLY A 63 11.11 13.07 16.48
CA GLY A 63 10.53 14.23 17.17
C GLY A 63 9.44 14.97 16.39
N GLY A 64 8.95 14.40 15.30
CA GLY A 64 7.86 14.92 14.50
C GLY A 64 6.48 14.43 14.97
N GLU A 65 5.43 15.01 14.40
CA GLU A 65 4.05 14.61 14.59
C GLU A 65 3.44 14.20 13.24
N ALA A 66 2.94 12.97 13.14
CA ALA A 66 2.30 12.47 11.92
C ALA A 66 0.90 13.07 11.81
N LYS A 67 0.66 13.81 10.72
CA LYS A 67 -0.64 14.40 10.39
C LYS A 67 -0.93 14.14 8.91
N ALA A 68 -2.15 13.67 8.63
CA ALA A 68 -2.64 13.50 7.27
C ALA A 68 -3.86 14.39 7.04
N GLU A 69 -3.93 14.97 5.86
CA GLU A 69 -5.13 15.63 5.35
C GLU A 69 -5.82 14.65 4.39
N ILE A 70 -6.90 14.03 4.85
CA ILE A 70 -7.61 13.02 4.08
C ILE A 70 -8.58 13.68 3.11
N GLY A 71 -8.38 13.41 1.82
CA GLY A 71 -9.27 13.85 0.75
C GLY A 71 -10.64 13.16 0.77
N THR A 72 -11.54 13.65 -0.05
CA THR A 72 -12.84 13.02 -0.29
C THR A 72 -12.75 12.15 -1.54
N TYR A 73 -13.07 10.87 -1.42
CA TYR A 73 -13.00 9.89 -2.50
C TYR A 73 -14.40 9.41 -2.89
N VAL A 74 -14.58 9.14 -4.17
CA VAL A 74 -15.83 8.56 -4.72
C VAL A 74 -15.48 7.39 -5.63
N GLY A 75 -16.31 6.37 -5.61
CA GLY A 75 -16.18 5.25 -6.55
C GLY A 75 -16.42 5.70 -7.99
N LYS A 76 -15.63 5.16 -8.91
CA LYS A 76 -15.66 5.41 -10.35
C LYS A 76 -16.00 4.12 -11.10
N ASP A 77 -15.93 4.15 -12.42
CA ASP A 77 -15.88 2.92 -13.21
C ASP A 77 -14.70 2.03 -12.79
N ILE A 78 -14.90 0.72 -12.85
CA ILE A 78 -13.91 -0.24 -12.36
C ILE A 78 -12.55 -0.11 -13.07
N GLN A 79 -12.57 0.17 -14.37
CA GLN A 79 -11.32 0.33 -15.14
C GLN A 79 -10.59 1.62 -14.75
N ASP A 80 -11.33 2.69 -14.48
CA ASP A 80 -10.75 3.97 -14.08
C ASP A 80 -10.14 3.88 -12.68
N MET A 81 -10.80 3.18 -11.75
CA MET A 81 -10.25 2.92 -10.42
C MET A 81 -8.96 2.11 -10.48
N LEU A 82 -8.92 1.06 -11.31
CA LEU A 82 -7.72 0.23 -11.49
C LEU A 82 -6.58 1.01 -12.17
N LYS A 83 -6.86 1.79 -13.21
CA LYS A 83 -5.85 2.62 -13.88
C LYS A 83 -5.27 3.67 -12.94
N GLU A 84 -6.10 4.31 -12.16
CA GLU A 84 -5.66 5.30 -11.17
C GLU A 84 -4.79 4.66 -10.07
N ALA A 85 -5.17 3.47 -9.59
CA ALA A 85 -4.36 2.72 -8.64
C ALA A 85 -3.00 2.33 -9.25
N ILE A 86 -2.99 1.73 -10.45
CA ILE A 86 -1.73 1.37 -11.15
C ILE A 86 -0.81 2.58 -11.29
N ALA A 87 -1.36 3.74 -11.68
CA ALA A 87 -0.56 4.95 -11.86
C ALA A 87 0.05 5.43 -10.54
N GLY A 88 -0.74 5.43 -9.45
CA GLY A 88 -0.27 5.83 -8.12
C GLY A 88 0.85 4.92 -7.61
N GLU A 89 0.60 3.60 -7.55
CA GLU A 89 1.60 2.63 -7.10
C GLU A 89 2.90 2.72 -7.95
N THR A 90 2.75 2.88 -9.29
CA THR A 90 3.90 2.98 -10.18
C THR A 90 4.73 4.22 -9.88
N GLU A 91 4.13 5.38 -9.68
CA GLU A 91 4.83 6.61 -9.30
C GLU A 91 5.58 6.42 -7.96
N GLU A 92 4.94 5.75 -6.98
CA GLU A 92 5.52 5.51 -5.68
C GLU A 92 6.79 4.67 -5.75
N PHE A 93 6.78 3.52 -6.44
CA PHE A 93 7.95 2.65 -6.48
C PHE A 93 9.00 3.06 -7.55
N THR A 94 8.64 3.86 -8.55
CA THR A 94 9.62 4.31 -9.57
C THR A 94 10.25 5.66 -9.28
N GLU A 95 9.57 6.56 -8.59
CA GLU A 95 10.00 7.94 -8.39
C GLU A 95 10.07 8.32 -6.91
N MET A 96 8.95 8.23 -6.18
CA MET A 96 8.84 8.77 -4.83
C MET A 96 9.76 8.04 -3.83
N TYR A 97 9.55 6.75 -3.64
CA TYR A 97 10.33 5.97 -2.67
C TYR A 97 11.81 5.85 -3.00
N PRO A 98 12.25 5.65 -4.26
CA PRO A 98 13.69 5.68 -4.59
C PRO A 98 14.38 6.99 -4.17
N GLY A 99 13.73 8.14 -4.39
CA GLY A 99 14.23 9.44 -3.95
C GLY A 99 14.32 9.54 -2.43
N PHE A 100 13.26 9.18 -1.73
CA PHE A 100 13.21 9.20 -0.26
C PHE A 100 14.22 8.27 0.39
N ILE A 101 14.43 7.08 -0.18
CA ILE A 101 15.42 6.12 0.29
C ILE A 101 16.84 6.68 0.13
N ALA A 102 17.17 7.25 -1.03
CA ALA A 102 18.50 7.81 -1.28
C ALA A 102 18.85 8.94 -0.29
N GLU A 103 17.89 9.84 -0.03
CA GLU A 103 18.08 10.93 0.95
C GLU A 103 18.20 10.39 2.39
N ALA A 104 17.38 9.42 2.78
CA ALA A 104 17.45 8.80 4.10
C ALA A 104 18.76 8.02 4.31
N GLU A 105 19.29 7.35 3.28
CA GLU A 105 20.58 6.68 3.31
C GLU A 105 21.70 7.70 3.48
N ALA A 106 21.70 8.79 2.71
CA ALA A 106 22.69 9.88 2.83
C ALA A 106 22.68 10.54 4.22
N ALA A 107 21.50 10.62 4.85
CA ALA A 107 21.34 11.15 6.20
C ALA A 107 21.60 10.11 7.32
N GLY A 108 21.91 8.85 6.98
CA GLY A 108 22.12 7.76 7.95
C GLY A 108 20.86 7.32 8.71
N GLN A 109 19.68 7.63 8.21
CA GLN A 109 18.37 7.37 8.85
C GLN A 109 17.86 5.95 8.58
N LYS A 110 18.50 4.95 9.16
CA LYS A 110 18.23 3.52 8.90
C LYS A 110 16.76 3.12 9.10
N ALA A 111 16.08 3.69 10.10
CA ALA A 111 14.67 3.39 10.36
C ALA A 111 13.76 3.91 9.23
N ALA A 112 14.04 5.10 8.69
CA ALA A 112 13.33 5.66 7.56
C ALA A 112 13.56 4.81 6.29
N VAL A 113 14.82 4.45 6.01
CA VAL A 113 15.17 3.55 4.90
C VAL A 113 14.38 2.24 4.97
N ALA A 114 14.34 1.59 6.13
CA ALA A 114 13.61 0.33 6.31
C ALA A 114 12.09 0.52 6.14
N SER A 115 11.55 1.67 6.56
CA SER A 115 10.14 2.00 6.40
C SER A 115 9.77 2.20 4.93
N PHE A 116 10.54 3.00 4.19
CA PHE A 116 10.32 3.26 2.77
C PHE A 116 10.53 2.01 1.90
N LYS A 117 11.61 1.25 2.12
CA LYS A 117 11.85 0.01 1.36
C LYS A 117 10.72 -1.00 1.56
N GLY A 118 10.21 -1.12 2.78
CA GLY A 118 9.12 -2.06 3.06
C GLY A 118 7.81 -1.69 2.37
N ALA A 119 7.46 -0.42 2.27
CA ALA A 119 6.32 0.06 1.49
C ALA A 119 6.58 -0.16 -0.01
N MET A 120 7.67 0.38 -0.54
CA MET A 120 8.01 0.28 -1.96
C MET A 120 7.88 -1.14 -2.54
N GLU A 121 8.31 -2.16 -1.80
CA GLU A 121 8.20 -3.55 -2.26
C GLU A 121 6.73 -4.02 -2.34
N ALA A 122 5.86 -3.53 -1.46
CA ALA A 122 4.44 -3.85 -1.51
C ALA A 122 3.75 -3.16 -2.70
N GLU A 123 4.12 -1.90 -3.02
CA GLU A 123 3.54 -1.14 -4.14
C GLU A 123 3.83 -1.80 -5.50
N ILE A 124 5.00 -2.44 -5.64
CA ILE A 124 5.31 -3.26 -6.83
C ILE A 124 4.29 -4.40 -6.99
N VAL A 125 3.95 -5.05 -5.90
CA VAL A 125 2.97 -6.15 -5.92
C VAL A 125 1.56 -5.63 -6.18
N HIS A 126 1.16 -4.53 -5.54
CA HIS A 126 -0.15 -3.91 -5.75
C HIS A 126 -0.33 -3.51 -7.22
N ALA A 127 0.63 -2.80 -7.82
CA ALA A 127 0.57 -2.42 -9.24
C ALA A 127 0.45 -3.62 -10.17
N LYS A 128 1.17 -4.71 -9.89
CA LYS A 128 1.07 -5.96 -10.65
C LYS A 128 -0.32 -6.56 -10.56
N LEU A 129 -0.87 -6.70 -9.35
CA LEU A 129 -2.20 -7.29 -9.14
C LEU A 129 -3.32 -6.43 -9.76
N TYR A 130 -3.24 -5.12 -9.64
CA TYR A 130 -4.17 -4.22 -10.33
C TYR A 130 -4.08 -4.33 -11.85
N THR A 131 -2.88 -4.50 -12.40
CA THR A 131 -2.67 -4.72 -13.82
C THR A 131 -3.24 -6.06 -14.29
N GLU A 132 -3.08 -7.13 -13.51
CA GLU A 132 -3.72 -8.42 -13.77
C GLU A 132 -5.25 -8.29 -13.81
N ALA A 133 -5.83 -7.58 -12.83
CA ALA A 133 -7.26 -7.34 -12.76
C ALA A 133 -7.78 -6.56 -13.97
N LEU A 134 -7.09 -5.47 -14.35
CA LEU A 134 -7.46 -4.63 -15.49
C LEU A 134 -7.44 -5.41 -16.81
N ASN A 135 -6.47 -6.31 -16.98
CA ASN A 135 -6.31 -7.10 -18.20
C ASN A 135 -7.29 -8.28 -18.31
N ASN A 136 -7.96 -8.68 -17.22
CA ASN A 136 -8.87 -9.82 -17.22
C ASN A 136 -10.06 -9.65 -16.25
N LEU A 137 -10.78 -8.55 -16.40
CA LEU A 137 -11.87 -8.16 -15.50
C LEU A 137 -12.93 -9.25 -15.30
N ASP A 138 -13.25 -10.03 -16.31
CA ASP A 138 -14.27 -11.08 -16.19
C ASP A 138 -13.86 -12.19 -15.21
N ALA A 139 -12.61 -12.58 -15.17
CA ALA A 139 -12.09 -13.53 -14.18
C ALA A 139 -12.11 -12.95 -12.76
N TRP A 140 -11.99 -11.63 -12.63
CA TRP A 140 -11.95 -10.93 -11.35
C TRP A 140 -13.34 -10.60 -10.75
N LYS A 141 -14.42 -11.06 -11.39
CA LYS A 141 -15.76 -11.11 -10.82
C LYS A 141 -15.91 -12.23 -9.78
N ALA A 142 -15.15 -13.32 -9.94
CA ALA A 142 -15.14 -14.43 -8.98
C ALA A 142 -14.49 -14.01 -7.65
N LYS A 143 -14.73 -14.78 -6.60
CA LYS A 143 -14.02 -14.61 -5.33
C LYS A 143 -12.55 -15.02 -5.47
N ARG A 144 -11.67 -14.25 -4.88
CA ARG A 144 -10.24 -14.51 -4.73
C ARG A 144 -9.80 -13.95 -3.39
N SER A 145 -8.96 -14.65 -2.66
CA SER A 145 -8.44 -14.18 -1.38
C SER A 145 -7.08 -13.50 -1.55
N PHE A 146 -6.85 -12.51 -0.72
CA PHE A 146 -5.57 -11.80 -0.59
C PHE A 146 -5.13 -11.80 0.86
N PHE A 147 -3.83 -11.90 1.08
CA PHE A 147 -3.23 -12.03 2.40
C PHE A 147 -2.26 -10.87 2.65
N VAL A 148 -2.49 -10.11 3.71
CA VAL A 148 -1.67 -8.95 4.08
C VAL A 148 -0.89 -9.26 5.34
N CYS A 149 0.44 -9.12 5.28
CA CYS A 149 1.29 -9.20 6.45
C CYS A 149 0.96 -8.06 7.43
N THR A 150 0.46 -8.40 8.61
CA THR A 150 0.04 -7.42 9.63
C THR A 150 1.19 -6.61 10.24
N ILE A 151 2.45 -6.94 9.88
CA ILE A 151 3.64 -6.26 10.37
C ILE A 151 4.17 -5.23 9.37
N CYS A 152 4.20 -5.57 8.06
CA CYS A 152 4.85 -4.71 7.05
C CYS A 152 3.95 -4.30 5.88
N GLY A 153 2.74 -4.85 5.77
CA GLY A 153 1.83 -4.53 4.67
C GLY A 153 2.09 -5.31 3.38
N TRP A 154 3.09 -6.24 3.34
CA TRP A 154 3.27 -7.09 2.16
C TRP A 154 2.00 -7.84 1.81
N THR A 155 1.60 -7.78 0.56
CA THR A 155 0.37 -8.41 0.05
C THR A 155 0.71 -9.62 -0.82
N GLU A 156 0.00 -10.74 -0.61
CA GLU A 156 0.13 -11.95 -1.40
C GLU A 156 -1.26 -12.41 -1.87
N ALA A 157 -1.33 -13.00 -3.05
CA ALA A 157 -2.57 -13.52 -3.62
C ALA A 157 -2.70 -15.03 -3.37
N ASP A 158 -3.93 -15.48 -3.21
CA ASP A 158 -4.38 -16.88 -3.15
C ASP A 158 -3.95 -17.66 -1.88
N ASN A 159 -2.73 -17.49 -1.37
CA ASN A 159 -2.25 -18.17 -0.16
C ASN A 159 -1.24 -17.30 0.58
N ALA A 160 -1.31 -17.30 1.91
CA ALA A 160 -0.25 -16.70 2.72
C ALA A 160 1.07 -17.48 2.53
N PRO A 161 2.21 -16.80 2.31
CA PRO A 161 3.50 -17.46 2.19
C PRO A 161 3.93 -18.05 3.55
N GLU A 162 4.78 -19.06 3.55
CA GLU A 162 5.32 -19.64 4.78
C GLU A 162 5.98 -18.59 5.67
N LYS A 163 6.69 -17.65 5.04
CA LYS A 163 7.31 -16.47 5.68
C LYS A 163 7.16 -15.24 4.81
N CYS A 164 6.91 -14.11 5.45
CA CYS A 164 6.89 -12.83 4.75
C CYS A 164 8.24 -12.53 4.09
N PRO A 165 8.31 -12.26 2.78
CA PRO A 165 9.57 -12.00 2.09
C PRO A 165 10.26 -10.71 2.55
N ILE A 166 9.54 -9.78 3.18
CA ILE A 166 10.06 -8.49 3.63
C ILE A 166 10.52 -8.54 5.09
N CYS A 167 9.65 -8.96 6.00
CA CYS A 167 9.94 -8.91 7.44
C CYS A 167 10.15 -10.28 8.09
N ASN A 168 10.09 -11.35 7.30
CA ASN A 168 10.39 -12.74 7.68
C ASN A 168 9.51 -13.33 8.81
N VAL A 169 8.37 -12.71 9.11
CA VAL A 169 7.40 -13.28 10.05
C VAL A 169 6.66 -14.47 9.44
N PRO A 170 6.19 -15.44 10.25
CA PRO A 170 5.49 -16.62 9.76
C PRO A 170 4.08 -16.31 9.25
N SER A 171 3.49 -17.26 8.51
CA SER A 171 2.18 -17.14 7.86
C SER A 171 1.02 -16.79 8.79
N ASP A 172 1.09 -17.13 10.07
CA ASP A 172 0.07 -16.77 11.07
C ASP A 172 -0.02 -15.27 11.36
N LYS A 173 0.89 -14.46 10.79
CA LYS A 173 0.89 -13.00 10.82
C LYS A 173 0.26 -12.37 9.59
N PHE A 174 -0.44 -13.14 8.76
CA PHE A 174 -1.17 -12.63 7.61
C PHE A 174 -2.67 -12.57 7.92
N ALA A 175 -3.29 -11.45 7.57
CA ALA A 175 -4.74 -11.29 7.57
C ALA A 175 -5.28 -11.60 6.17
N GLU A 176 -6.38 -12.35 6.09
CA GLU A 176 -7.06 -12.68 4.83
C GLU A 176 -8.16 -11.67 4.52
N PHE A 177 -8.29 -11.32 3.24
CA PHE A 177 -9.28 -10.41 2.66
C PHE A 177 -10.01 -11.08 1.49
#